data_f9780c46755d290df3454ffb86edf1a2
#
_entry.id   f9780c46755d290df3454ffb86edf1a2
#
_cell.length_a   1.000
_cell.length_b   1.000
_cell.length_c   1.000
_cell.angle_alpha   90.00
_cell.angle_beta   90.00
_cell.angle_gamma   90.00
#
_symmetry.space_group_name_H-M   'P 1'
#
loop_
_entity.id
_entity.type
_entity.pdbx_description
1 polymer ?
#
loop_
_entity_poly.entity_id
_entity_poly.type
_entity_poly.pdbx_seq_one_letter_code
_entity_poly.pdbx_strand_id
1 'polypeptide(L)'
;MVKGVLTLFLFLTISIPLSAQYILQGVVTDSLTKEPLPYASVRLKDTTEGTTTGSDGRFYFKTSRSEAVLVVSVIGYNDYSRQIRPARNASYKIALSPTSYSLNEVVVKPKREHYRKKDNPAVEFVRHMIEHRDDHSPDEKDFWQRERYEKTTFALNNFDEEKQKKWLYRKFDFLTEYVDTSAVTGKPILTVSARELLATDYYRKSPHAEKQWVKGRKQAGVDEFLSKQGMQAAINEVFKDVDIYENNISLFTNKFVSPLSRIGTGFYKYYLMDTLQIAGEQCVDLAFTPFNSESFGFNGHLYVTLDSTYFVKRAVFNFPKKIN
;
A
#
# COMPACT_ATOMS: atom_id res chain seq x y z
N MET A 1 1.84 68.84 -30.21
CA MET A 1 2.76 68.17 -29.26
C MET A 1 2.05 67.44 -28.13
N VAL A 2 0.90 67.86 -27.60
CA VAL A 2 0.18 67.23 -26.46
C VAL A 2 -0.38 65.85 -26.76
N LYS A 3 -0.85 65.57 -28.00
CA LYS A 3 -1.43 64.28 -28.40
C LYS A 3 -0.40 63.14 -28.45
N GLY A 4 0.85 63.44 -28.83
CA GLY A 4 1.93 62.45 -28.88
C GLY A 4 2.43 61.97 -27.52
N VAL A 5 2.45 62.91 -26.52
CA VAL A 5 2.84 62.59 -25.14
C VAL A 5 1.82 61.74 -24.44
N LEU A 6 0.50 61.96 -24.71
CA LEU A 6 -0.60 61.16 -24.12
C LEU A 6 -0.60 59.73 -24.65
N THR A 7 -0.26 59.51 -25.92
CA THR A 7 -0.15 58.19 -26.54
C THR A 7 1.07 57.40 -26.00
N LEU A 8 2.19 58.10 -25.77
CA LEU A 8 3.37 57.48 -25.17
C LEU A 8 3.13 57.08 -23.70
N PHE A 9 2.37 57.90 -22.95
CA PHE A 9 2.01 57.60 -21.56
C PHE A 9 1.01 56.43 -21.44
N LEU A 10 0.11 56.24 -22.42
CA LEU A 10 -0.82 55.12 -22.47
C LEU A 10 -0.11 53.78 -22.77
N PHE A 11 0.98 53.81 -23.53
CA PHE A 11 1.83 52.61 -23.79
C PHE A 11 2.69 52.20 -22.60
N LEU A 12 3.00 53.11 -21.67
CA LEU A 12 3.86 52.86 -20.54
C LEU A 12 3.09 52.21 -19.34
N THR A 13 1.76 52.20 -19.38
CA THR A 13 0.94 51.67 -18.26
C THR A 13 0.45 50.25 -18.45
N ILE A 14 0.71 49.59 -19.60
CA ILE A 14 0.41 48.18 -19.81
C ILE A 14 1.64 47.35 -19.50
N SER A 15 2.13 47.44 -18.27
CA SER A 15 3.04 46.42 -17.71
C SER A 15 2.22 45.18 -17.37
N ILE A 16 1.96 44.33 -18.36
CA ILE A 16 1.41 43.01 -18.11
C ILE A 16 2.48 42.25 -17.31
N PRO A 17 2.20 41.83 -16.07
CA PRO A 17 3.13 41.00 -15.35
C PRO A 17 3.29 39.68 -16.13
N LEU A 18 4.39 39.53 -16.84
CA LEU A 18 4.74 38.31 -17.52
C LEU A 18 5.16 37.31 -16.44
N SER A 19 4.18 36.60 -15.89
CA SER A 19 4.43 35.53 -14.94
C SER A 19 5.24 34.44 -15.66
N ALA A 20 6.50 34.32 -15.33
CA ALA A 20 7.34 33.26 -15.83
C ALA A 20 6.78 31.92 -15.32
N GLN A 21 6.25 31.11 -16.22
CA GLN A 21 5.84 29.73 -15.90
C GLN A 21 7.02 28.80 -16.16
N TYR A 22 7.35 28.02 -15.17
CA TYR A 22 8.33 26.96 -15.26
C TYR A 22 7.63 25.63 -15.54
N ILE A 23 8.30 24.78 -16.31
CA ILE A 23 7.85 23.43 -16.62
C ILE A 23 8.65 22.48 -15.75
N LEU A 24 7.94 21.70 -14.95
CA LEU A 24 8.47 20.57 -14.20
C LEU A 24 8.10 19.29 -14.93
N GLN A 25 9.11 18.58 -15.41
CA GLN A 25 8.93 17.31 -16.09
C GLN A 25 10.01 16.32 -15.66
N GLY A 26 9.75 15.04 -15.80
CA GLY A 26 10.72 14.03 -15.44
C GLY A 26 10.18 12.62 -15.52
N VAL A 27 10.96 11.70 -14.99
CA VAL A 27 10.61 10.29 -14.88
C VAL A 27 10.88 9.80 -13.46
N VAL A 28 9.96 9.01 -12.94
CA VAL A 28 10.08 8.32 -11.66
C VAL A 28 10.30 6.84 -11.93
N THR A 29 11.35 6.28 -11.35
CA THR A 29 11.74 4.89 -11.53
C THR A 29 12.01 4.22 -10.19
N ASP A 30 11.92 2.91 -10.14
CA ASP A 30 12.44 2.11 -9.05
C ASP A 30 13.99 2.22 -8.99
N SER A 31 14.54 2.38 -7.81
CA SER A 31 16.00 2.55 -7.63
C SER A 31 16.78 1.26 -7.87
N LEU A 32 16.15 0.08 -7.72
CA LEU A 32 16.76 -1.24 -7.88
C LEU A 32 16.56 -1.77 -9.29
N THR A 33 15.29 -1.89 -9.72
CA THR A 33 14.94 -2.50 -11.02
C THR A 33 15.08 -1.54 -12.20
N LYS A 34 15.14 -0.22 -11.93
CA LYS A 34 15.13 0.86 -12.94
C LYS A 34 13.82 0.95 -13.75
N GLU A 35 12.83 0.18 -13.41
CA GLU A 35 11.52 0.22 -14.07
C GLU A 35 10.78 1.51 -13.76
N PRO A 36 10.01 2.04 -14.70
CA PRO A 36 9.20 3.23 -14.49
C PRO A 36 8.09 2.96 -13.46
N LEU A 37 7.88 3.93 -12.56
CA LEU A 37 6.82 3.85 -11.55
C LEU A 37 5.58 4.60 -12.00
N PRO A 38 4.52 3.91 -12.42
CA PRO A 38 3.27 4.53 -12.81
C PRO A 38 2.50 5.05 -11.58
N TYR A 39 1.72 6.10 -11.82
CA TYR A 39 0.79 6.68 -10.82
C TYR A 39 1.45 7.16 -9.53
N ALA A 40 2.74 7.44 -9.55
CA ALA A 40 3.41 8.12 -8.45
C ALA A 40 2.89 9.56 -8.32
N SER A 41 2.52 9.98 -7.13
CA SER A 41 2.13 11.36 -6.84
C SER A 41 3.38 12.24 -6.88
N VAL A 42 3.35 13.29 -7.68
CA VAL A 42 4.42 14.29 -7.82
C VAL A 42 3.83 15.65 -7.50
N ARG A 43 4.24 16.28 -6.41
CA ARG A 43 3.66 17.55 -5.95
C ARG A 43 4.70 18.48 -5.37
N LEU A 44 4.38 19.77 -5.32
CA LEU A 44 5.14 20.73 -4.55
C LEU A 44 4.61 20.79 -3.13
N LYS A 45 5.53 20.69 -2.16
CA LYS A 45 5.19 20.71 -0.74
C LYS A 45 4.42 21.99 -0.39
N ASP A 46 3.42 21.86 0.46
CA ASP A 46 2.56 22.93 0.97
C ASP A 46 1.82 23.71 -0.13
N THR A 47 1.52 23.05 -1.26
CA THR A 47 0.77 23.60 -2.38
C THR A 47 -0.23 22.60 -2.95
N THR A 48 -1.13 23.09 -3.81
CA THR A 48 -2.03 22.26 -4.61
C THR A 48 -1.45 21.89 -5.99
N GLU A 49 -0.24 22.37 -6.30
CA GLU A 49 0.43 22.15 -7.58
C GLU A 49 1.07 20.77 -7.61
N GLY A 50 0.71 19.95 -8.59
CA GLY A 50 1.22 18.61 -8.76
C GLY A 50 0.52 17.83 -9.85
N THR A 51 0.94 16.58 -10.02
CA THR A 51 0.40 15.63 -11.00
C THR A 51 0.69 14.20 -10.54
N THR A 52 0.25 13.22 -11.31
CA THR A 52 0.67 11.82 -11.17
C THR A 52 1.48 11.39 -12.39
N THR A 53 2.38 10.42 -12.21
CA THR A 53 3.11 9.82 -13.35
C THR A 53 2.18 9.01 -14.24
N GLY A 54 2.43 9.03 -15.53
CA GLY A 54 1.79 8.14 -16.50
C GLY A 54 2.25 6.69 -16.36
N SER A 55 1.73 5.81 -17.22
CA SER A 55 2.13 4.39 -17.26
C SER A 55 3.62 4.17 -17.57
N ASP A 56 4.26 5.14 -18.19
CA ASP A 56 5.69 5.19 -18.51
C ASP A 56 6.54 5.85 -17.40
N GLY A 57 5.96 6.12 -16.24
CA GLY A 57 6.62 6.78 -15.10
C GLY A 57 6.91 8.26 -15.33
N ARG A 58 6.46 8.86 -16.44
CA ARG A 58 6.73 10.28 -16.77
C ARG A 58 5.70 11.18 -16.12
N PHE A 59 6.16 12.38 -15.72
CA PHE A 59 5.30 13.43 -15.23
C PHE A 59 5.58 14.76 -15.91
N TYR A 60 4.57 15.62 -15.91
CA TYR A 60 4.63 16.96 -16.45
C TYR A 60 3.59 17.86 -15.76
N PHE A 61 4.01 18.99 -15.23
CA PHE A 61 3.12 20.06 -14.79
C PHE A 61 3.82 21.43 -14.80
N LYS A 62 3.03 22.49 -14.67
CA LYS A 62 3.52 23.89 -14.69
C LYS A 62 3.45 24.49 -13.29
N THR A 63 4.42 25.34 -12.98
CA THR A 63 4.47 26.13 -11.75
C THR A 63 4.95 27.54 -12.03
N SER A 64 4.51 28.49 -11.23
CA SER A 64 5.04 29.86 -11.23
C SER A 64 6.14 30.08 -10.17
N ARG A 65 6.48 29.06 -9.39
CA ARG A 65 7.43 29.16 -8.29
C ARG A 65 8.87 29.02 -8.78
N SER A 66 9.73 29.95 -8.39
CA SER A 66 11.16 29.90 -8.69
C SER A 66 11.95 28.95 -7.77
N GLU A 67 11.40 28.65 -6.58
CA GLU A 67 11.94 27.68 -5.63
C GLU A 67 10.78 26.89 -5.00
N ALA A 68 10.97 25.60 -4.82
CA ALA A 68 9.99 24.74 -4.20
C ALA A 68 10.64 23.44 -3.69
N VAL A 69 9.93 22.71 -2.84
CA VAL A 69 10.30 21.35 -2.46
C VAL A 69 9.43 20.38 -3.26
N LEU A 70 10.06 19.61 -4.13
CA LEU A 70 9.40 18.54 -4.88
C LEU A 70 9.28 17.32 -3.99
N VAL A 71 8.06 16.84 -3.82
CA VAL A 71 7.75 15.62 -3.09
C VAL A 71 7.18 14.59 -4.06
N VAL A 72 7.75 13.40 -4.04
CA VAL A 72 7.27 12.27 -4.84
C VAL A 72 6.99 11.09 -3.93
N SER A 73 5.80 10.54 -4.03
CA SER A 73 5.35 9.40 -3.22
C SER A 73 4.58 8.40 -4.08
N VAL A 74 4.79 7.13 -3.78
CA VAL A 74 4.02 6.02 -4.34
C VAL A 74 3.97 4.89 -3.32
N ILE A 75 2.86 4.18 -3.27
CA ILE A 75 2.65 3.09 -2.31
C ILE A 75 3.73 2.02 -2.49
N GLY A 76 4.38 1.64 -1.39
CA GLY A 76 5.47 0.64 -1.41
C GLY A 76 6.86 1.22 -1.60
N TYR A 77 7.01 2.55 -1.64
CA TYR A 77 8.30 3.25 -1.78
C TYR A 77 8.47 4.31 -0.70
N ASN A 78 9.73 4.58 -0.36
CA ASN A 78 10.06 5.69 0.52
C ASN A 78 9.78 7.02 -0.18
N ASP A 79 9.20 7.96 0.55
CA ASP A 79 8.94 9.30 0.04
C ASP A 79 10.25 10.00 -0.36
N TYR A 80 10.25 10.60 -1.53
CA TYR A 80 11.33 11.42 -2.00
C TYR A 80 10.99 12.90 -1.78
N SER A 81 11.91 13.65 -1.20
CA SER A 81 11.76 15.09 -1.01
C SER A 81 13.07 15.79 -1.36
N ARG A 82 12.99 16.80 -2.23
CA ARG A 82 14.16 17.58 -2.66
C ARG A 82 13.79 19.03 -2.94
N GLN A 83 14.60 19.95 -2.43
CA GLN A 83 14.51 21.34 -2.84
C GLN A 83 14.97 21.48 -4.29
N ILE A 84 14.15 22.13 -5.11
CA ILE A 84 14.38 22.35 -6.53
C ILE A 84 14.28 23.84 -6.87
N ARG A 85 15.01 24.23 -7.91
CA ARG A 85 14.86 25.49 -8.60
C ARG A 85 14.41 25.19 -10.03
N PRO A 86 13.11 25.32 -10.32
CA PRO A 86 12.61 25.08 -11.65
C PRO A 86 13.27 25.95 -12.69
N ALA A 87 13.74 25.35 -13.76
CA ALA A 87 14.27 26.05 -14.92
C ALA A 87 13.39 25.78 -16.14
N ARG A 88 13.48 26.60 -17.20
CA ARG A 88 12.59 26.52 -18.36
C ARG A 88 12.50 25.14 -19.02
N ASN A 89 13.54 24.30 -18.91
CA ASN A 89 13.59 22.96 -19.52
C ASN A 89 14.24 21.92 -18.58
N ALA A 90 14.02 22.04 -17.28
CA ALA A 90 14.60 21.07 -16.34
C ALA A 90 13.83 19.72 -16.41
N SER A 91 14.58 18.66 -16.62
CA SER A 91 14.05 17.29 -16.54
C SER A 91 14.64 16.59 -15.31
N TYR A 92 13.78 16.02 -14.48
CA TYR A 92 14.14 15.36 -13.24
C TYR A 92 14.09 13.84 -13.40
N LYS A 93 15.20 13.18 -13.06
CA LYS A 93 15.23 11.71 -12.92
C LYS A 93 15.16 11.40 -11.43
N ILE A 94 14.11 10.75 -11.00
CA ILE A 94 13.82 10.46 -9.60
C ILE A 94 13.76 8.94 -9.46
N ALA A 95 14.65 8.39 -8.64
CA ALA A 95 14.67 6.99 -8.31
C ALA A 95 14.16 6.82 -6.87
N LEU A 96 13.03 6.14 -6.71
CA LEU A 96 12.47 5.83 -5.42
C LEU A 96 13.01 4.49 -4.94
N SER A 97 13.45 4.45 -3.71
CA SER A 97 13.81 3.17 -3.08
C SER A 97 12.54 2.48 -2.63
N PRO A 98 12.32 1.22 -3.01
CA PRO A 98 11.26 0.43 -2.41
C PRO A 98 11.37 0.58 -0.90
N THR A 99 10.25 0.80 -0.25
CA THR A 99 10.21 0.58 1.19
C THR A 99 10.56 -0.89 1.31
N SER A 100 11.82 -1.19 1.56
CA SER A 100 12.26 -2.53 1.84
C SER A 100 11.64 -2.91 3.20
N TYR A 101 10.39 -3.23 3.16
CA TYR A 101 9.90 -4.25 4.02
C TYR A 101 10.48 -5.55 3.45
N SER A 102 11.79 -5.69 3.55
CA SER A 102 12.36 -7.01 3.70
C SER A 102 11.55 -7.59 4.85
N LEU A 103 10.52 -8.31 4.52
CA LEU A 103 10.07 -9.42 5.33
C LEU A 103 11.24 -10.42 5.26
N ASN A 104 12.40 -10.00 5.74
CA ASN A 104 13.27 -10.93 6.40
C ASN A 104 12.30 -11.53 7.39
N GLU A 105 11.90 -12.78 7.11
CA GLU A 105 11.39 -13.65 8.14
C GLU A 105 12.30 -13.37 9.34
N VAL A 106 11.88 -12.47 10.20
CA VAL A 106 12.44 -12.34 11.52
C VAL A 106 12.00 -13.65 12.13
N VAL A 107 12.77 -14.67 11.85
CA VAL A 107 12.83 -15.82 12.72
C VAL A 107 13.38 -15.20 14.00
N VAL A 108 12.47 -14.64 14.79
CA VAL A 108 12.72 -14.37 16.19
C VAL A 108 13.07 -15.76 16.71
N LYS A 109 14.37 -16.09 16.69
CA LYS A 109 14.90 -17.12 17.58
C LYS A 109 14.96 -16.41 18.93
N PRO A 110 13.89 -16.49 19.75
CA PRO A 110 14.01 -16.00 21.09
C PRO A 110 15.16 -16.81 21.68
N LYS A 111 16.11 -16.15 22.32
CA LYS A 111 16.83 -16.80 23.41
C LYS A 111 15.76 -17.58 24.16
N ARG A 112 15.97 -18.87 24.39
CA ARG A 112 15.01 -19.83 24.95
C ARG A 112 14.49 -19.42 26.35
N GLU A 113 13.98 -18.22 26.48
CA GLU A 113 13.17 -17.81 27.60
C GLU A 113 11.77 -18.35 27.37
N HIS A 114 11.27 -19.10 28.32
CA HIS A 114 9.90 -19.60 28.30
C HIS A 114 8.96 -18.40 28.20
N TYR A 115 8.18 -18.27 27.09
CA TYR A 115 7.16 -17.26 26.95
C TYR A 115 6.24 -17.28 28.17
N ARG A 116 6.18 -16.17 28.89
CA ARG A 116 5.28 -16.00 30.03
C ARG A 116 4.18 -15.03 29.62
N LYS A 117 2.94 -15.42 29.86
CA LYS A 117 1.76 -14.56 29.61
C LYS A 117 1.52 -13.59 30.78
N LYS A 118 1.84 -14.05 32.02
CA LYS A 118 1.68 -13.23 33.21
C LYS A 118 2.78 -12.18 33.26
N ASP A 119 2.40 -10.94 33.59
CA ASP A 119 3.29 -9.78 33.69
C ASP A 119 4.07 -9.48 32.36
N ASN A 120 3.46 -9.80 31.23
CA ASN A 120 4.03 -9.54 29.92
C ASN A 120 3.48 -8.22 29.34
N PRO A 121 4.32 -7.19 29.14
CA PRO A 121 3.87 -5.89 28.66
C PRO A 121 3.21 -5.96 27.26
N ALA A 122 3.62 -6.89 26.39
CA ALA A 122 2.97 -7.08 25.09
C ALA A 122 1.54 -7.59 25.25
N VAL A 123 1.30 -8.48 26.23
CA VAL A 123 -0.06 -8.99 26.50
C VAL A 123 -0.94 -7.91 27.10
N GLU A 124 -0.39 -7.06 27.96
CA GLU A 124 -1.13 -5.94 28.54
C GLU A 124 -1.49 -4.92 27.47
N PHE A 125 -0.54 -4.58 26.60
CA PHE A 125 -0.78 -3.70 25.46
C PHE A 125 -1.91 -4.23 24.57
N VAL A 126 -1.90 -5.52 24.24
CA VAL A 126 -2.97 -6.16 23.43
C VAL A 126 -4.32 -6.15 24.16
N ARG A 127 -4.37 -6.26 25.47
CA ARG A 127 -5.64 -6.14 26.23
C ARG A 127 -6.26 -4.76 26.03
N HIS A 128 -5.47 -3.70 26.15
CA HIS A 128 -5.95 -2.34 25.88
C HIS A 128 -6.41 -2.19 24.42
N MET A 129 -5.69 -2.77 23.44
CA MET A 129 -6.16 -2.79 22.06
C MET A 129 -7.52 -3.49 21.90
N ILE A 130 -7.71 -4.62 22.59
CA ILE A 130 -8.98 -5.38 22.53
C ILE A 130 -10.11 -4.60 23.24
N GLU A 131 -9.82 -3.88 24.30
CA GLU A 131 -10.80 -3.03 25.00
C GLU A 131 -11.28 -1.87 24.11
N HIS A 132 -10.38 -1.26 23.32
CA HIS A 132 -10.70 -0.12 22.44
C HIS A 132 -11.06 -0.53 20.99
N ARG A 133 -11.10 -1.82 20.66
CA ARG A 133 -11.29 -2.28 19.29
C ARG A 133 -12.62 -1.84 18.67
N ASP A 134 -13.68 -1.79 19.49
CA ASP A 134 -15.02 -1.42 19.01
C ASP A 134 -15.07 0.09 18.65
N ASP A 135 -14.20 0.94 19.24
CA ASP A 135 -14.05 2.35 18.86
C ASP A 135 -13.53 2.53 17.43
N HIS A 136 -12.83 1.53 16.92
CA HIS A 136 -12.23 1.51 15.57
C HIS A 136 -13.09 0.78 14.54
N SER A 137 -14.17 0.11 14.96
CA SER A 137 -15.08 -0.56 14.03
C SER A 137 -15.81 0.47 13.18
N PRO A 138 -15.73 0.38 11.85
CA PRO A 138 -16.48 1.25 10.95
C PRO A 138 -17.99 1.16 11.19
N ASP A 139 -18.51 -0.01 11.58
CA ASP A 139 -19.94 -0.27 11.74
C ASP A 139 -20.56 0.44 12.95
N GLU A 140 -19.72 0.93 13.88
CA GLU A 140 -20.19 1.74 15.01
C GLU A 140 -20.41 3.22 14.64
N LYS A 141 -19.96 3.65 13.46
CA LYS A 141 -20.17 5.01 12.98
C LYS A 141 -21.52 5.17 12.30
N ASP A 142 -22.18 6.32 12.49
CA ASP A 142 -23.46 6.62 11.83
C ASP A 142 -23.30 6.74 10.31
N PHE A 143 -22.19 7.27 9.86
CA PHE A 143 -21.77 7.29 8.46
C PHE A 143 -20.25 7.38 8.35
N TRP A 144 -19.71 6.83 7.27
CA TRP A 144 -18.31 7.01 6.93
C TRP A 144 -18.10 6.97 5.42
N GLN A 145 -16.99 7.55 5.01
CA GLN A 145 -16.44 7.46 3.66
C GLN A 145 -14.99 7.06 3.78
N ARG A 146 -14.58 6.09 2.95
CA ARG A 146 -13.17 5.69 2.85
C ARG A 146 -12.74 5.57 1.40
N GLU A 147 -11.50 5.89 1.12
CA GLU A 147 -10.84 5.51 -0.11
C GLU A 147 -10.15 4.16 0.10
N ARG A 148 -10.47 3.19 -0.75
CA ARG A 148 -9.95 1.83 -0.68
C ARG A 148 -9.13 1.52 -1.91
N TYR A 149 -7.85 1.18 -1.70
CA TYR A 149 -7.02 0.54 -2.70
C TYR A 149 -6.81 -0.91 -2.32
N GLU A 150 -7.04 -1.79 -3.27
CA GLU A 150 -6.95 -3.24 -3.09
C GLU A 150 -6.12 -3.82 -4.22
N LYS A 151 -5.11 -4.60 -3.88
CA LYS A 151 -4.30 -5.36 -4.82
C LYS A 151 -4.25 -6.80 -4.39
N THR A 152 -4.69 -7.70 -5.27
CA THR A 152 -4.62 -9.13 -5.03
C THR A 152 -3.90 -9.81 -6.17
N THR A 153 -2.96 -10.69 -5.83
CA THR A 153 -2.17 -11.44 -6.77
C THR A 153 -2.24 -12.92 -6.43
N PHE A 154 -2.66 -13.73 -7.39
CA PHE A 154 -2.54 -15.18 -7.37
C PHE A 154 -1.37 -15.58 -8.24
N ALA A 155 -0.43 -16.30 -7.65
CA ALA A 155 0.75 -16.72 -8.37
C ALA A 155 1.19 -18.14 -7.98
N LEU A 156 1.77 -18.85 -8.93
CA LEU A 156 2.46 -20.12 -8.68
C LEU A 156 3.88 -19.82 -8.22
N ASN A 157 4.22 -20.29 -7.03
CA ASN A 157 5.54 -20.10 -6.42
C ASN A 157 6.62 -20.98 -7.06
N ASN A 158 7.87 -20.56 -6.92
CA ASN A 158 9.05 -21.27 -7.41
C ASN A 158 8.97 -21.61 -8.91
N PHE A 159 8.58 -20.64 -9.70
CA PHE A 159 8.53 -20.76 -11.15
C PHE A 159 9.91 -20.45 -11.74
N ASP A 160 10.89 -21.30 -11.39
CA ASP A 160 12.27 -21.20 -11.80
C ASP A 160 12.50 -21.60 -13.27
N GLU A 161 13.71 -21.35 -13.79
CA GLU A 161 14.08 -21.68 -15.17
C GLU A 161 13.93 -23.17 -15.52
N GLU A 162 14.10 -24.08 -14.54
CA GLU A 162 13.91 -25.52 -14.79
C GLU A 162 12.44 -25.84 -15.06
N LYS A 163 11.53 -25.21 -14.34
CA LYS A 163 10.08 -25.36 -14.58
C LYS A 163 9.67 -24.71 -15.90
N GLN A 164 10.25 -23.56 -16.24
CA GLN A 164 10.00 -22.89 -17.51
C GLN A 164 10.44 -23.76 -18.71
N LYS A 165 11.51 -24.55 -18.56
CA LYS A 165 12.01 -25.46 -19.61
C LYS A 165 11.16 -26.73 -19.81
N LYS A 166 10.21 -27.07 -18.92
CA LYS A 166 9.34 -28.23 -19.09
C LYS A 166 8.46 -28.06 -20.33
N TRP A 167 8.26 -29.20 -21.06
CA TRP A 167 7.56 -29.20 -22.35
C TRP A 167 6.18 -28.52 -22.35
N LEU A 168 5.49 -28.59 -21.22
CA LEU A 168 4.18 -27.98 -21.04
C LEU A 168 4.23 -26.43 -21.17
N TYR A 169 5.28 -25.81 -20.63
CA TYR A 169 5.45 -24.36 -20.68
C TYR A 169 6.08 -23.90 -21.99
N ARG A 170 6.88 -24.72 -22.65
CA ARG A 170 7.43 -24.45 -24.00
C ARG A 170 6.36 -24.32 -25.07
N LYS A 171 5.18 -24.86 -24.86
CA LYS A 171 4.01 -24.72 -25.76
C LYS A 171 3.29 -23.40 -25.60
N PHE A 172 3.59 -22.65 -24.52
CA PHE A 172 2.89 -21.43 -24.13
C PHE A 172 3.92 -20.35 -23.80
N ASP A 173 4.67 -19.90 -24.83
CA ASP A 173 5.73 -18.89 -24.67
C ASP A 173 5.21 -17.59 -24.04
N PHE A 174 3.93 -17.26 -24.23
CA PHE A 174 3.29 -16.11 -23.63
C PHE A 174 3.28 -16.15 -22.07
N LEU A 175 3.42 -17.32 -21.44
CA LEU A 175 3.48 -17.43 -19.98
C LEU A 175 4.70 -16.73 -19.38
N THR A 176 5.77 -16.58 -20.15
CA THR A 176 6.99 -15.91 -19.69
C THR A 176 6.78 -14.43 -19.45
N GLU A 177 5.79 -13.81 -20.11
CA GLU A 177 5.40 -12.40 -19.92
C GLU A 177 4.76 -12.15 -18.54
N TYR A 178 4.24 -13.20 -17.90
CA TYR A 178 3.59 -13.15 -16.59
C TYR A 178 4.47 -13.64 -15.44
N VAL A 179 5.74 -13.89 -15.71
CA VAL A 179 6.72 -14.21 -14.66
C VAL A 179 7.16 -12.92 -13.99
N ASP A 180 7.00 -12.88 -12.67
CA ASP A 180 7.33 -11.74 -11.83
C ASP A 180 8.19 -12.24 -10.64
N THR A 181 8.67 -11.32 -9.84
CA THR A 181 9.41 -11.64 -8.62
C THR A 181 8.52 -11.44 -7.41
N SER A 182 8.41 -12.47 -6.58
CA SER A 182 7.66 -12.39 -5.32
C SER A 182 8.24 -11.32 -4.41
N ALA A 183 7.46 -10.33 -4.04
CA ALA A 183 7.85 -9.31 -3.06
C ALA A 183 8.14 -9.90 -1.66
N VAL A 184 7.61 -11.11 -1.38
CA VAL A 184 7.76 -11.78 -0.08
C VAL A 184 8.99 -12.68 -0.05
N THR A 185 9.24 -13.45 -1.12
CA THR A 185 10.29 -14.47 -1.13
C THR A 185 11.50 -14.11 -1.98
N GLY A 186 11.40 -13.08 -2.83
CA GLY A 186 12.41 -12.73 -3.83
C GLY A 186 12.60 -13.79 -4.92
N LYS A 187 11.71 -14.78 -5.01
CA LYS A 187 11.80 -15.88 -5.98
C LYS A 187 10.86 -15.64 -7.16
N PRO A 188 11.16 -16.20 -8.34
CA PRO A 188 10.31 -16.15 -9.50
C PRO A 188 8.93 -16.77 -9.20
N ILE A 189 7.88 -16.07 -9.59
CA ILE A 189 6.49 -16.49 -9.52
C ILE A 189 5.84 -16.35 -10.88
N LEU A 190 4.93 -17.26 -11.23
CA LEU A 190 4.07 -17.09 -12.39
C LEU A 190 2.75 -16.47 -11.93
N THR A 191 2.49 -15.23 -12.33
CA THR A 191 1.24 -14.54 -12.00
C THR A 191 0.07 -15.14 -12.79
N VAL A 192 -0.79 -15.85 -12.09
CA VAL A 192 -2.01 -16.44 -12.66
C VAL A 192 -3.09 -15.38 -12.82
N SER A 193 -3.28 -14.55 -11.80
CA SER A 193 -4.22 -13.43 -11.79
C SER A 193 -3.73 -12.32 -10.90
N ALA A 194 -3.75 -11.10 -11.38
CA ALA A 194 -3.51 -9.89 -10.60
C ALA A 194 -4.67 -8.93 -10.81
N ARG A 195 -5.21 -8.40 -9.72
CA ARG A 195 -6.32 -7.43 -9.73
C ARG A 195 -6.00 -6.27 -8.84
N GLU A 196 -6.32 -5.08 -9.34
CA GLU A 196 -6.22 -3.84 -8.59
C GLU A 196 -7.58 -3.14 -8.67
N LEU A 197 -8.02 -2.59 -7.53
CA LEU A 197 -9.24 -1.82 -7.40
C LEU A 197 -8.94 -0.56 -6.61
N LEU A 198 -9.33 0.59 -7.15
CA LEU A 198 -9.40 1.84 -6.43
C LEU A 198 -10.86 2.26 -6.37
N ALA A 199 -11.39 2.40 -5.17
CA ALA A 199 -12.79 2.75 -4.96
C ALA A 199 -12.95 3.72 -3.79
N THR A 200 -14.06 4.45 -3.78
CA THR A 200 -14.56 5.15 -2.60
C THR A 200 -15.80 4.42 -2.11
N ASP A 201 -15.75 3.95 -0.90
CA ASP A 201 -16.86 3.30 -0.22
C ASP A 201 -17.55 4.32 0.69
N TYR A 202 -18.88 4.30 0.68
CA TYR A 202 -19.76 5.14 1.50
C TYR A 202 -20.67 4.22 2.30
N TYR A 203 -20.82 4.51 3.56
CA TYR A 203 -21.70 3.80 4.48
C TYR A 203 -22.55 4.77 5.29
N ARG A 204 -23.78 4.38 5.55
CA ARG A 204 -24.72 5.04 6.47
C ARG A 204 -25.48 3.98 7.26
N LYS A 205 -25.48 4.12 8.59
CA LYS A 205 -26.10 3.18 9.53
C LYS A 205 -27.63 3.23 9.50
N SER A 206 -28.20 4.44 9.52
CA SER A 206 -29.65 4.63 9.56
C SER A 206 -30.11 5.78 8.65
N PRO A 207 -31.09 5.56 7.73
CA PRO A 207 -31.46 4.24 7.20
C PRO A 207 -30.24 3.59 6.54
N HIS A 208 -30.11 2.25 6.70
CA HIS A 208 -28.94 1.53 6.19
C HIS A 208 -28.79 1.71 4.68
N ALA A 209 -27.60 2.12 4.27
CA ALA A 209 -27.25 2.28 2.87
C ALA A 209 -25.74 2.16 2.68
N GLU A 210 -25.35 1.42 1.65
CA GLU A 210 -23.98 1.28 1.22
C GLU A 210 -23.85 1.63 -0.26
N LYS A 211 -22.77 2.28 -0.62
CA LYS A 211 -22.46 2.61 -2.00
C LYS A 211 -20.96 2.54 -2.23
N GLN A 212 -20.57 1.87 -3.30
CA GLN A 212 -19.20 1.86 -3.79
C GLN A 212 -19.11 2.63 -5.10
N TRP A 213 -18.18 3.58 -5.15
CA TRP A 213 -17.81 4.26 -6.38
C TRP A 213 -16.43 3.79 -6.82
N VAL A 214 -16.40 2.96 -7.86
CA VAL A 214 -15.17 2.47 -8.46
C VAL A 214 -14.52 3.58 -9.28
N LYS A 215 -13.34 4.03 -8.88
CA LYS A 215 -12.53 5.03 -9.56
C LYS A 215 -11.64 4.40 -10.65
N GLY A 216 -11.16 3.18 -10.39
CA GLY A 216 -10.31 2.45 -11.33
C GLY A 216 -10.29 0.97 -11.02
N ARG A 217 -10.14 0.17 -12.08
CA ARG A 217 -9.97 -1.29 -11.99
C ARG A 217 -8.96 -1.72 -13.03
N LYS A 218 -8.01 -2.57 -12.62
CA LYS A 218 -7.04 -3.21 -13.51
C LYS A 218 -7.06 -4.70 -13.26
N GLN A 219 -6.93 -5.48 -14.32
CA GLN A 219 -6.75 -6.92 -14.27
C GLN A 219 -5.65 -7.31 -15.24
N ALA A 220 -4.79 -8.21 -14.84
CA ALA A 220 -3.73 -8.80 -15.63
C ALA A 220 -3.48 -10.24 -15.16
N GLY A 221 -2.93 -11.09 -16.02
CA GLY A 221 -2.56 -12.46 -15.69
C GLY A 221 -3.05 -13.45 -16.72
N VAL A 222 -2.64 -14.69 -16.54
CA VAL A 222 -2.97 -15.81 -17.44
C VAL A 222 -4.46 -16.14 -17.42
N ASP A 223 -5.19 -15.73 -16.40
CA ASP A 223 -6.64 -15.95 -16.26
C ASP A 223 -7.48 -15.25 -17.33
N GLU A 224 -6.90 -14.28 -18.05
CA GLU A 224 -7.53 -13.69 -19.23
C GLU A 224 -7.79 -14.74 -20.34
N PHE A 225 -6.97 -15.79 -20.38
CA PHE A 225 -7.02 -16.87 -21.36
C PHE A 225 -7.75 -18.12 -20.87
N LEU A 226 -8.06 -18.21 -19.57
CA LEU A 226 -8.74 -19.34 -18.96
C LEU A 226 -10.25 -19.05 -18.83
N SER A 227 -11.08 -20.10 -18.97
CA SER A 227 -12.54 -19.94 -18.96
C SER A 227 -13.04 -19.27 -17.67
N LYS A 228 -13.73 -18.16 -17.84
CA LYS A 228 -14.07 -17.17 -16.80
C LYS A 228 -14.92 -17.70 -15.63
N GLN A 229 -15.71 -18.76 -15.78
CA GLN A 229 -16.79 -19.07 -14.83
C GLN A 229 -16.32 -19.76 -13.53
N GLY A 230 -15.44 -20.74 -13.58
CA GLY A 230 -14.99 -21.48 -12.39
C GLY A 230 -13.96 -20.71 -11.56
N MET A 231 -13.02 -20.04 -12.24
CA MET A 231 -11.98 -19.27 -11.58
C MET A 231 -12.53 -17.99 -10.96
N GLN A 232 -13.53 -17.36 -11.60
CA GLN A 232 -14.19 -16.17 -11.07
C GLN A 232 -14.88 -16.43 -9.73
N ALA A 233 -15.53 -17.59 -9.57
CA ALA A 233 -16.18 -17.97 -8.31
C ALA A 233 -15.16 -18.20 -7.21
N ALA A 234 -14.06 -18.91 -7.49
CA ALA A 234 -12.98 -19.14 -6.54
C ALA A 234 -12.30 -17.84 -6.11
N ILE A 235 -12.07 -16.94 -7.06
CA ILE A 235 -11.47 -15.64 -6.82
C ILE A 235 -12.38 -14.75 -5.95
N ASN A 236 -13.68 -14.71 -6.22
CA ASN A 236 -14.64 -13.91 -5.44
C ASN A 236 -14.75 -14.39 -3.99
N GLU A 237 -14.56 -15.68 -3.72
CA GLU A 237 -14.57 -16.23 -2.37
C GLU A 237 -13.33 -15.81 -1.56
N VAL A 238 -12.22 -15.53 -2.22
CA VAL A 238 -10.98 -15.07 -1.59
C VAL A 238 -11.00 -13.56 -1.29
N PHE A 239 -11.83 -12.78 -2.01
CA PHE A 239 -11.91 -11.33 -1.90
C PHE A 239 -12.99 -10.87 -0.90
N LYS A 240 -13.08 -11.49 0.25
CA LYS A 240 -13.89 -10.96 1.34
C LYS A 240 -13.12 -9.87 2.05
N ASP A 241 -13.82 -8.82 2.48
CA ASP A 241 -13.24 -7.77 3.31
C ASP A 241 -12.62 -8.41 4.56
N VAL A 242 -11.38 -7.99 4.86
CA VAL A 242 -10.67 -8.43 6.06
C VAL A 242 -10.79 -7.34 7.11
N ASP A 243 -11.53 -7.60 8.17
CA ASP A 243 -11.55 -6.76 9.35
C ASP A 243 -10.74 -7.43 10.46
N ILE A 244 -9.65 -6.78 10.88
CA ILE A 244 -8.78 -7.28 11.95
C ILE A 244 -9.39 -7.12 13.33
N TYR A 245 -10.35 -6.22 13.49
CA TYR A 245 -11.05 -5.97 14.75
C TYR A 245 -12.17 -6.99 15.01
N GLU A 246 -12.57 -7.77 14.01
CA GLU A 246 -13.45 -8.90 14.18
C GLU A 246 -12.78 -10.06 14.94
N ASN A 247 -13.60 -10.93 15.59
CA ASN A 247 -13.05 -12.08 16.30
C ASN A 247 -12.42 -13.11 15.36
N ASN A 248 -12.94 -13.21 14.14
CA ASN A 248 -12.46 -14.15 13.13
C ASN A 248 -12.33 -13.48 11.78
N ILE A 249 -11.25 -13.77 11.10
CA ILE A 249 -11.01 -13.39 9.72
C ILE A 249 -11.36 -14.58 8.83
N SER A 250 -12.34 -14.39 7.94
CA SER A 250 -12.74 -15.41 6.99
C SER A 250 -11.86 -15.36 5.75
N LEU A 251 -11.12 -16.43 5.48
CA LEU A 251 -10.31 -16.59 4.28
C LEU A 251 -10.62 -17.97 3.66
N PHE A 252 -10.94 -17.99 2.37
CA PHE A 252 -11.45 -19.16 1.70
C PHE A 252 -12.68 -19.70 2.47
N THR A 253 -12.72 -20.99 2.72
CA THR A 253 -13.80 -21.66 3.48
C THR A 253 -13.54 -21.72 4.99
N ASN A 254 -12.40 -21.19 5.46
CA ASN A 254 -11.95 -21.31 6.84
C ASN A 254 -12.06 -19.97 7.60
N LYS A 255 -12.28 -20.10 8.91
CA LYS A 255 -12.24 -18.97 9.84
C LYS A 255 -10.96 -19.02 10.65
N PHE A 256 -10.19 -17.96 10.58
CA PHE A 256 -8.95 -17.79 11.33
C PHE A 256 -9.19 -16.84 12.51
N VAL A 257 -8.62 -17.17 13.66
CA VAL A 257 -8.73 -16.30 14.84
C VAL A 257 -7.96 -15.01 14.56
N SER A 258 -8.59 -13.86 14.77
CA SER A 258 -7.91 -12.56 14.69
C SER A 258 -6.93 -12.38 15.86
N PRO A 259 -5.79 -11.74 15.67
CA PRO A 259 -4.90 -11.37 16.77
C PRO A 259 -5.57 -10.40 17.77
N LEU A 260 -6.59 -9.66 17.36
CA LEU A 260 -7.39 -8.77 18.21
C LEU A 260 -8.73 -9.39 18.64
N SER A 261 -8.89 -10.71 18.48
CA SER A 261 -10.03 -11.46 19.02
C SER A 261 -10.09 -11.33 20.55
N ARG A 262 -11.29 -11.38 21.11
CA ARG A 262 -11.48 -11.46 22.58
C ARG A 262 -10.73 -12.63 23.23
N ILE A 263 -10.50 -13.71 22.49
CA ILE A 263 -9.70 -14.85 22.93
C ILE A 263 -8.21 -14.72 22.52
N GLY A 264 -7.83 -13.64 21.83
CA GLY A 264 -6.52 -13.46 21.20
C GLY A 264 -5.36 -13.69 22.18
N THR A 265 -5.43 -13.12 23.38
CA THR A 265 -4.37 -13.31 24.40
C THR A 265 -4.24 -14.74 24.92
N GLY A 266 -5.24 -15.59 24.69
CA GLY A 266 -5.18 -17.04 24.97
C GLY A 266 -4.69 -17.85 23.79
N PHE A 267 -4.82 -17.31 22.59
CA PHE A 267 -4.54 -18.00 21.32
C PHE A 267 -3.15 -17.68 20.77
N TYR A 268 -2.66 -16.46 20.99
CA TYR A 268 -1.41 -15.94 20.47
C TYR A 268 -0.37 -15.62 21.54
N LYS A 269 0.89 -15.73 21.17
CA LYS A 269 2.05 -15.10 21.83
C LYS A 269 2.28 -13.75 21.20
N TYR A 270 2.52 -12.73 22.02
CA TYR A 270 2.78 -11.36 21.57
C TYR A 270 4.13 -10.88 22.05
N TYR A 271 4.80 -10.10 21.20
CA TYR A 271 6.12 -9.54 21.46
C TYR A 271 6.15 -8.08 21.02
N LEU A 272 6.46 -7.17 21.93
CA LEU A 272 6.80 -5.80 21.56
C LEU A 272 8.20 -5.78 20.98
N MET A 273 8.30 -5.28 19.76
CA MET A 273 9.55 -5.16 19.03
C MET A 273 10.06 -3.71 19.13
N ASP A 274 10.33 -3.08 17.98
CA ASP A 274 10.82 -1.71 17.92
C ASP A 274 9.70 -0.69 17.71
N THR A 275 10.01 0.58 17.90
CA THR A 275 9.14 1.69 17.52
C THR A 275 9.60 2.29 16.21
N LEU A 276 8.64 2.69 15.36
CA LEU A 276 8.89 3.28 14.06
C LEU A 276 7.84 4.35 13.73
N GLN A 277 8.10 5.16 12.72
CA GLN A 277 7.13 6.14 12.25
C GLN A 277 6.39 5.63 11.01
N ILE A 278 5.05 5.70 11.03
CA ILE A 278 4.19 5.40 9.89
C ILE A 278 3.31 6.61 9.64
N ALA A 279 3.39 7.18 8.44
CA ALA A 279 2.63 8.36 8.03
C ALA A 279 2.77 9.56 9.03
N GLY A 280 3.94 9.71 9.65
CA GLY A 280 4.22 10.79 10.60
C GLY A 280 3.79 10.51 12.04
N GLU A 281 3.19 9.37 12.32
CA GLU A 281 2.80 8.95 13.67
C GLU A 281 3.73 7.87 14.22
N GLN A 282 4.03 7.96 15.51
CA GLN A 282 4.87 6.97 16.18
C GLN A 282 4.06 5.71 16.48
N CYS A 283 4.56 4.58 16.00
CA CYS A 283 3.93 3.27 16.18
C CYS A 283 4.89 2.28 16.83
N VAL A 284 4.35 1.34 17.57
CA VAL A 284 5.08 0.16 18.04
C VAL A 284 4.81 -1.02 17.09
N ASP A 285 5.84 -1.78 16.77
CA ASP A 285 5.75 -3.07 16.09
C ASP A 285 5.41 -4.15 17.12
N LEU A 286 4.22 -4.72 17.01
CA LEU A 286 3.71 -5.82 17.81
C LEU A 286 3.71 -7.09 16.98
N ALA A 287 4.70 -7.95 17.20
CA ALA A 287 4.75 -9.27 16.56
C ALA A 287 3.84 -10.26 17.30
N PHE A 288 3.20 -11.15 16.54
CA PHE A 288 2.33 -12.18 17.10
C PHE A 288 2.48 -13.53 16.37
N THR A 289 2.25 -14.63 17.10
CA THR A 289 2.29 -16.00 16.58
C THR A 289 1.37 -16.90 17.40
N PRO A 290 0.64 -17.86 16.82
CA PRO A 290 -0.17 -18.79 17.56
C PRO A 290 0.65 -19.61 18.57
N PHE A 291 0.06 -20.00 19.71
CA PHE A 291 0.69 -20.97 20.60
C PHE A 291 0.91 -22.30 19.94
N ASN A 292 -0.06 -22.73 19.10
CA ASN A 292 0.03 -23.92 18.30
C ASN A 292 0.10 -23.54 16.81
N SER A 293 1.19 -23.89 16.13
CA SER A 293 1.41 -23.59 14.71
C SER A 293 0.50 -24.36 13.73
N GLU A 294 -0.29 -25.31 14.23
CA GLU A 294 -1.31 -26.07 13.46
C GLU A 294 -2.72 -25.49 13.62
N SER A 295 -2.88 -24.45 14.43
CA SER A 295 -4.17 -23.78 14.62
C SER A 295 -4.47 -22.82 13.46
N PHE A 296 -5.75 -22.60 13.19
CA PHE A 296 -6.22 -21.58 12.27
C PHE A 296 -5.98 -20.16 12.83
N GLY A 297 -4.75 -19.74 12.75
CA GLY A 297 -4.27 -18.42 13.13
C GLY A 297 -3.20 -17.94 12.18
N PHE A 298 -2.66 -16.76 12.44
CA PHE A 298 -1.65 -16.10 11.62
C PHE A 298 -0.36 -15.88 12.41
N ASN A 299 0.76 -15.80 11.70
CA ASN A 299 1.94 -15.10 12.18
C ASN A 299 1.94 -13.71 11.59
N GLY A 300 2.44 -12.71 12.32
CA GLY A 300 2.49 -11.40 11.72
C GLY A 300 2.90 -10.29 12.65
N HIS A 301 2.65 -9.08 12.16
CA HIS A 301 2.96 -7.83 12.83
C HIS A 301 1.78 -6.88 12.76
N LEU A 302 1.49 -6.22 13.86
CA LEU A 302 0.58 -5.08 13.95
C LEU A 302 1.41 -3.85 14.30
N TYR A 303 1.26 -2.80 13.51
CA TYR A 303 1.89 -1.52 13.77
C TYR A 303 0.84 -0.59 14.36
N VAL A 304 0.98 -0.31 15.65
CA VAL A 304 -0.04 0.29 16.50
C VAL A 304 0.42 1.65 16.99
N THR A 305 -0.45 2.66 16.95
CA THR A 305 -0.13 3.98 17.47
C THR A 305 0.16 3.92 18.96
N LEU A 306 1.14 4.73 19.43
CA LEU A 306 1.54 4.84 20.84
C LEU A 306 0.72 5.87 21.61
N ASP A 307 -0.39 6.30 21.06
CA ASP A 307 -1.36 7.14 21.73
C ASP A 307 -2.42 6.31 22.46
N SER A 308 -3.35 6.99 23.15
CA SER A 308 -4.44 6.33 23.86
C SER A 308 -5.49 5.68 22.96
N THR A 309 -5.38 5.81 21.62
CA THR A 309 -6.33 5.22 20.69
C THR A 309 -6.02 3.77 20.36
N TYR A 310 -4.76 3.33 20.46
CA TYR A 310 -4.31 1.99 20.09
C TYR A 310 -4.71 1.59 18.66
N PHE A 311 -4.69 2.55 17.74
CA PHE A 311 -5.12 2.33 16.36
C PHE A 311 -4.08 1.54 15.57
N VAL A 312 -4.53 0.54 14.79
CA VAL A 312 -3.65 -0.24 13.94
C VAL A 312 -3.48 0.48 12.60
N LYS A 313 -2.32 1.09 12.39
CA LYS A 313 -1.97 1.75 11.13
C LYS A 313 -1.65 0.77 10.01
N ARG A 314 -1.12 -0.39 10.37
CA ARG A 314 -0.73 -1.43 9.42
C ARG A 314 -0.79 -2.79 10.07
N ALA A 315 -1.22 -3.77 9.30
CA ALA A 315 -1.20 -5.18 9.69
C ALA A 315 -0.56 -6.03 8.60
N VAL A 316 0.28 -6.98 8.98
CA VAL A 316 0.92 -7.94 8.09
C VAL A 316 0.64 -9.33 8.62
N PHE A 317 0.02 -10.17 7.81
CA PHE A 317 -0.38 -11.52 8.18
C PHE A 317 0.25 -12.55 7.25
N ASN A 318 0.75 -13.62 7.84
CA ASN A 318 1.27 -14.78 7.13
C ASN A 318 0.67 -16.06 7.71
N PHE A 319 0.46 -17.06 6.89
CA PHE A 319 0.08 -18.37 7.37
C PHE A 319 1.27 -19.05 8.05
N PRO A 320 1.05 -19.78 9.16
CA PRO A 320 2.07 -20.66 9.73
C PRO A 320 2.51 -21.72 8.70
N LYS A 321 3.80 -22.03 8.65
CA LYS A 321 4.40 -22.96 7.67
C LYS A 321 3.77 -24.36 7.63
N LYS A 322 3.08 -24.77 8.67
CA LYS A 322 2.44 -26.10 8.77
C LYS A 322 0.99 -26.14 8.25
N ILE A 323 0.42 -25.00 7.89
CA ILE A 323 -0.94 -24.90 7.31
C ILE A 323 -0.88 -24.82 5.77
N ASN A 324 0.32 -24.62 5.19
CA ASN A 324 0.56 -24.58 3.74
C ASN A 324 0.68 -25.99 3.15
#